data_2585aeccb2efcdba3bd26d2bf63f13b2
#
_entry.id   2585aeccb2efcdba3bd26d2bf63f13b2
#
_cell.length_a   1.000
_cell.length_b   1.000
_cell.length_c   1.000
_cell.angle_alpha   90.00
_cell.angle_beta   90.00
_cell.angle_gamma   90.00
#
_symmetry.space_group_name_H-M   'P 1'
#
loop_
_entity.id
_entity.type
_entity.pdbx_description
1 polymer ?
#
loop_
_entity_poly.entity_id
_entity_poly.type
_entity_poly.pdbx_seq_one_letter_code
_entity_poly.pdbx_strand_id
1 'polypeptide(L)'
;FDEEMVVALETHDFEPVKVLQWRNNRLDFSSIDALRDSLEMAPDHRSLTRVPVATDQHALEFVARNEAGRLARGLDGARLLWECCQIPDYQGISPANHGEIVTRIYSDLVKHRHVGEDWIAEQVRFCDNASGDIDTLSNRIRQIRTWTFVANRKNWLADPSHWREKTRDIEDRLSDALHERLTQRFVDRRTS
;
A
#
# COMPACT_ATOMS: atom_id res chain seq x y z
N PHE A 1 10.02 1.91 11.81
CA PHE A 1 11.06 2.20 12.80
C PHE A 1 11.92 3.35 12.30
N ASP A 2 12.38 4.22 13.20
CA ASP A 2 13.36 5.25 12.87
C ASP A 2 14.78 4.66 12.73
N GLU A 3 15.71 5.48 12.26
CA GLU A 3 17.10 5.02 12.02
C GLU A 3 17.79 4.54 13.30
N GLU A 4 17.52 5.18 14.43
CA GLU A 4 18.10 4.78 15.73
C GLU A 4 17.61 3.39 16.15
N MET A 5 16.35 3.09 15.93
CA MET A 5 15.79 1.77 16.21
C MET A 5 16.35 0.70 15.29
N VAL A 6 16.52 1.01 14.00
CA VAL A 6 17.13 0.08 13.03
C VAL A 6 18.56 -0.27 13.46
N VAL A 7 19.37 0.73 13.78
CA VAL A 7 20.74 0.53 14.28
C VAL A 7 20.75 -0.27 15.58
N ALA A 8 19.86 0.03 16.51
CA ALA A 8 19.74 -0.71 17.78
C ALA A 8 19.39 -2.19 17.55
N LEU A 9 18.50 -2.48 16.62
CA LEU A 9 18.14 -3.86 16.24
C LEU A 9 19.29 -4.60 15.57
N GLU A 10 20.03 -3.95 14.71
CA GLU A 10 21.17 -4.53 14.00
C GLU A 10 22.38 -4.78 14.92
N THR A 11 22.65 -3.87 15.84
CA THR A 11 23.80 -3.92 16.73
C THR A 11 23.50 -4.58 18.10
N HIS A 12 22.23 -4.86 18.40
CA HIS A 12 21.75 -5.30 19.71
C HIS A 12 22.10 -4.35 20.86
N ASP A 13 22.34 -3.09 20.56
CA ASP A 13 22.60 -2.03 21.52
C ASP A 13 21.39 -1.08 21.60
N PHE A 14 20.61 -1.20 22.66
CA PHE A 14 19.40 -0.41 22.91
C PHE A 14 19.61 0.75 23.88
N GLU A 15 20.79 0.96 24.41
CA GLU A 15 21.05 2.07 25.34
C GLU A 15 20.75 3.45 24.74
N PRO A 16 21.05 3.74 23.45
CA PRO A 16 20.69 5.02 22.83
C PRO A 16 19.19 5.23 22.62
N VAL A 17 18.39 4.16 22.63
CA VAL A 17 16.95 4.22 22.40
C VAL A 17 16.24 4.59 23.68
N LYS A 18 15.94 5.88 23.87
CA LYS A 18 15.25 6.40 25.06
C LYS A 18 13.74 6.39 24.94
N VAL A 19 13.21 6.43 23.71
CA VAL A 19 11.79 6.55 23.42
C VAL A 19 11.42 5.59 22.29
N LEU A 20 10.36 4.82 22.48
CA LEU A 20 9.80 3.92 21.48
C LEU A 20 8.63 4.57 20.76
N GLN A 21 8.52 4.33 19.48
CA GLN A 21 7.37 4.76 18.70
C GLN A 21 6.16 3.90 19.02
N TRP A 22 5.00 4.56 19.10
CA TRP A 22 3.74 3.94 19.47
C TRP A 22 2.61 4.45 18.60
N ARG A 23 1.66 3.58 18.28
CA ARG A 23 0.39 3.92 17.65
C ARG A 23 -0.74 3.17 18.35
N ASN A 24 -1.86 3.85 18.61
CA ASN A 24 -3.02 3.22 19.19
C ASN A 24 -3.53 2.08 18.29
N ASN A 25 -3.70 0.90 18.87
CA ASN A 25 -4.26 -0.26 18.18
C ASN A 25 -5.73 -0.54 18.54
N ARG A 26 -6.29 0.22 19.48
CA ARG A 26 -7.70 0.15 19.86
C ARG A 26 -8.49 1.17 19.06
N LEU A 27 -8.73 0.84 17.79
CA LEU A 27 -9.36 1.74 16.84
C LEU A 27 -10.88 1.70 16.99
N ASP A 28 -11.50 2.87 16.89
CA ASP A 28 -12.95 3.06 16.93
C ASP A 28 -13.50 3.20 15.51
N PHE A 29 -14.24 2.19 15.06
CA PHE A 29 -14.83 2.14 13.72
C PHE A 29 -16.29 2.62 13.68
N SER A 30 -16.78 3.27 14.72
CA SER A 30 -18.17 3.75 14.75
C SER A 30 -18.45 4.84 13.71
N SER A 31 -17.43 5.60 13.32
CA SER A 31 -17.45 6.59 12.25
C SER A 31 -16.03 6.85 11.74
N ILE A 32 -15.89 7.58 10.62
CA ILE A 32 -14.57 8.05 10.16
C ILE A 32 -13.93 8.96 11.20
N ASP A 33 -14.69 9.88 11.77
CA ASP A 33 -14.17 10.82 12.78
C ASP A 33 -13.70 10.09 14.04
N ALA A 34 -14.46 9.10 14.51
CA ALA A 34 -14.05 8.26 15.64
C ALA A 34 -12.78 7.47 15.32
N LEU A 35 -12.65 6.95 14.12
CA LEU A 35 -11.43 6.27 13.65
C LEU A 35 -10.23 7.21 13.64
N ARG A 36 -10.39 8.40 13.09
CA ARG A 36 -9.34 9.43 13.05
C ARG A 36 -8.91 9.83 14.46
N ASP A 37 -9.87 10.10 15.35
CA ASP A 37 -9.58 10.45 16.74
C ASP A 37 -8.83 9.35 17.48
N SER A 38 -9.22 8.09 17.26
CA SER A 38 -8.53 6.94 17.88
C SER A 38 -7.10 6.76 17.38
N LEU A 39 -6.81 7.06 16.10
CA LEU A 39 -5.47 7.04 15.54
C LEU A 39 -4.57 8.16 16.09
N GLU A 40 -5.18 9.28 16.47
CA GLU A 40 -4.51 10.46 17.00
C GLU A 40 -4.22 10.41 18.51
N MET A 41 -4.73 9.39 19.21
CA MET A 41 -4.51 9.25 20.65
C MET A 41 -3.03 9.22 21.01
N ALA A 42 -2.67 9.96 22.06
CA ALA A 42 -1.33 9.97 22.60
C ALA A 42 -1.10 8.76 23.52
N PRO A 43 0.14 8.24 23.62
CA PRO A 43 0.46 7.19 24.56
C PRO A 43 0.48 7.69 26.01
N ASP A 44 0.16 6.81 26.94
CA ASP A 44 0.11 7.12 28.40
C ASP A 44 1.46 6.96 29.11
N HIS A 45 2.53 6.65 28.40
CA HIS A 45 3.82 6.36 29.00
C HIS A 45 4.91 7.29 28.48
N ARG A 46 5.80 7.74 29.38
CA ARG A 46 6.88 8.70 29.05
C ARG A 46 7.89 8.17 28.03
N SER A 47 8.08 6.85 27.98
CA SER A 47 8.99 6.21 27.03
C SER A 47 8.37 5.93 25.67
N LEU A 48 7.13 6.33 25.48
CA LEU A 48 6.40 6.15 24.21
C LEU A 48 6.12 7.50 23.57
N THR A 49 6.30 7.56 22.27
CA THR A 49 5.91 8.71 21.44
C THR A 49 5.06 8.23 20.27
N ARG A 50 4.13 9.08 19.87
CA ARG A 50 3.27 8.76 18.72
C ARG A 50 4.12 8.69 17.44
N VAL A 51 3.91 7.62 16.65
CA VAL A 51 4.54 7.51 15.33
C VAL A 51 4.13 8.68 14.44
N PRO A 52 4.98 9.11 13.49
CA PRO A 52 4.59 10.05 12.44
C PRO A 52 3.41 9.51 11.63
N VAL A 53 2.66 10.42 11.00
CA VAL A 53 1.52 10.04 10.17
C VAL A 53 1.98 9.12 9.04
N ALA A 54 1.42 7.92 9.00
CA ALA A 54 1.78 6.88 8.05
C ALA A 54 0.92 6.95 6.77
N THR A 55 1.30 6.16 5.76
CA THR A 55 0.62 6.08 4.46
C THR A 55 -0.88 5.78 4.62
N ASP A 56 -1.26 4.88 5.51
CA ASP A 56 -2.65 4.51 5.75
C ASP A 56 -3.49 5.68 6.30
N GLN A 57 -2.93 6.48 7.20
CA GLN A 57 -3.58 7.68 7.70
C GLN A 57 -3.70 8.77 6.61
N HIS A 58 -2.69 8.95 5.77
CA HIS A 58 -2.77 9.86 4.62
C HIS A 58 -3.88 9.44 3.66
N ALA A 59 -3.99 8.15 3.36
CA ALA A 59 -5.06 7.61 2.52
C ALA A 59 -6.43 7.85 3.16
N LEU A 60 -6.58 7.61 4.46
CA LEU A 60 -7.81 7.87 5.20
C LEU A 60 -8.22 9.34 5.11
N GLU A 61 -7.30 10.26 5.32
CA GLU A 61 -7.55 11.71 5.21
C GLU A 61 -7.97 12.10 3.79
N PHE A 62 -7.33 11.53 2.79
CA PHE A 62 -7.69 11.79 1.39
C PHE A 62 -9.12 11.36 1.08
N VAL A 63 -9.49 10.13 1.44
CA VAL A 63 -10.84 9.60 1.20
C VAL A 63 -11.88 10.35 2.01
N ALA A 64 -11.58 10.71 3.26
CA ALA A 64 -12.49 11.46 4.14
C ALA A 64 -12.87 12.83 3.57
N ARG A 65 -12.00 13.46 2.79
CA ARG A 65 -12.25 14.77 2.13
C ARG A 65 -13.05 14.65 0.84
N ASN A 66 -13.18 13.46 0.29
CA ASN A 66 -13.87 13.20 -0.97
C ASN A 66 -15.31 12.70 -0.73
N GLU A 67 -16.10 12.67 -1.78
CA GLU A 67 -17.48 12.15 -1.73
C GLU A 67 -17.52 10.68 -1.27
N ALA A 68 -16.49 9.91 -1.59
CA ALA A 68 -16.36 8.52 -1.16
C ALA A 68 -16.38 8.37 0.36
N GLY A 69 -15.88 9.35 1.11
CA GLY A 69 -15.95 9.37 2.58
C GLY A 69 -17.39 9.34 3.12
N ARG A 70 -18.33 9.87 2.37
CA ARG A 70 -19.76 9.87 2.74
C ARG A 70 -20.40 8.49 2.62
N LEU A 71 -19.74 7.57 1.92
CA LEU A 71 -20.19 6.18 1.79
C LEU A 71 -19.85 5.34 3.03
N ALA A 72 -18.91 5.79 3.85
CA ALA A 72 -18.47 5.11 5.06
C ALA A 72 -19.48 5.28 6.20
N ARG A 73 -20.55 4.48 6.16
CA ARG A 73 -21.61 4.52 7.17
C ARG A 73 -21.49 3.35 8.12
N GLY A 74 -21.50 3.66 9.43
CA GLY A 74 -21.47 2.66 10.49
C GLY A 74 -20.12 1.93 10.59
N LEU A 75 -20.11 0.91 11.44
CA LEU A 75 -18.93 0.10 11.74
C LEU A 75 -18.32 -0.57 10.49
N ASP A 76 -19.15 -1.18 9.67
CA ASP A 76 -18.70 -1.94 8.51
C ASP A 76 -18.10 -1.02 7.43
N GLY A 77 -18.71 0.15 7.24
CA GLY A 77 -18.21 1.14 6.30
C GLY A 77 -16.84 1.70 6.69
N ALA A 78 -16.65 2.05 7.95
CA ALA A 78 -15.38 2.56 8.46
C ALA A 78 -14.29 1.48 8.45
N ARG A 79 -14.62 0.23 8.81
CA ARG A 79 -13.70 -0.91 8.75
C ARG A 79 -13.22 -1.19 7.33
N LEU A 80 -14.14 -1.27 6.38
CA LEU A 80 -13.80 -1.48 4.98
C LEU A 80 -12.91 -0.36 4.45
N LEU A 81 -13.22 0.89 4.79
CA LEU A 81 -12.37 2.02 4.43
C LEU A 81 -10.96 1.86 4.99
N TRP A 82 -10.82 1.48 6.25
CA TRP A 82 -9.52 1.27 6.86
C TRP A 82 -8.75 0.10 6.22
N GLU A 83 -9.44 -0.97 5.87
CA GLU A 83 -8.84 -2.07 5.09
C GLU A 83 -8.30 -1.59 3.75
N CYS A 84 -9.03 -0.75 3.03
CA CYS A 84 -8.57 -0.15 1.78
C CYS A 84 -7.36 0.77 2.00
N CYS A 85 -7.33 1.50 3.11
CA CYS A 85 -6.19 2.36 3.48
C CYS A 85 -4.90 1.56 3.76
N GLN A 86 -5.01 0.27 4.05
CA GLN A 86 -3.85 -0.62 4.27
C GLN A 86 -3.14 -1.03 2.97
N ILE A 87 -3.68 -0.71 1.80
CA ILE A 87 -2.97 -0.92 0.53
C ILE A 87 -1.66 -0.15 0.58
N PRO A 88 -0.49 -0.82 0.46
CA PRO A 88 0.79 -0.12 0.45
C PRO A 88 0.92 0.79 -0.77
N ASP A 89 1.54 1.94 -0.60
CA ASP A 89 1.89 2.84 -1.70
C ASP A 89 3.17 2.34 -2.40
N TYR A 90 3.04 1.26 -3.16
CA TYR A 90 4.17 0.71 -3.91
C TYR A 90 4.67 1.65 -5.01
N GLN A 91 3.78 2.45 -5.60
CA GLN A 91 4.12 3.31 -6.73
C GLN A 91 4.97 4.51 -6.32
N GLY A 92 4.72 5.08 -5.15
CA GLY A 92 5.52 6.17 -4.60
C GLY A 92 5.51 7.45 -5.44
N ILE A 93 4.44 7.68 -6.23
CA ILE A 93 4.32 8.85 -7.11
C ILE A 93 3.96 10.08 -6.28
N SER A 94 2.85 10.03 -5.57
CA SER A 94 2.40 11.07 -4.66
C SER A 94 1.33 10.53 -3.71
N PRO A 95 1.12 11.16 -2.55
CA PRO A 95 0.00 10.81 -1.67
C PRO A 95 -1.36 10.92 -2.35
N ALA A 96 -1.54 11.90 -3.23
CA ALA A 96 -2.77 12.09 -3.99
C ALA A 96 -3.03 10.94 -4.97
N ASN A 97 -2.01 10.49 -5.70
CA ASN A 97 -2.12 9.34 -6.61
C ASN A 97 -2.55 8.08 -5.86
N HIS A 98 -1.91 7.79 -4.73
CA HIS A 98 -2.28 6.66 -3.89
C HIS A 98 -3.70 6.81 -3.31
N GLY A 99 -4.04 8.01 -2.85
CA GLY A 99 -5.40 8.33 -2.36
C GLY A 99 -6.48 8.11 -3.40
N GLU A 100 -6.24 8.42 -4.67
CA GLU A 100 -7.18 8.16 -5.77
C GLU A 100 -7.40 6.67 -6.00
N ILE A 101 -6.36 5.86 -5.95
CA ILE A 101 -6.45 4.40 -6.05
C ILE A 101 -7.31 3.83 -4.92
N VAL A 102 -7.02 4.22 -3.68
CA VAL A 102 -7.77 3.79 -2.49
C VAL A 102 -9.24 4.23 -2.59
N THR A 103 -9.49 5.46 -3.00
CA THR A 103 -10.84 6.01 -3.19
C THR A 103 -11.63 5.20 -4.22
N ARG A 104 -11.03 4.87 -5.37
CA ARG A 104 -11.68 4.08 -6.40
C ARG A 104 -12.04 2.69 -5.91
N ILE A 105 -11.09 2.01 -5.27
CA ILE A 105 -11.31 0.65 -4.75
C ILE A 105 -12.42 0.66 -3.69
N TYR A 106 -12.36 1.59 -2.75
CA TYR A 106 -13.38 1.73 -1.72
C TYR A 106 -14.76 2.01 -2.28
N SER A 107 -14.87 2.97 -3.21
CA SER A 107 -16.14 3.27 -3.88
C SER A 107 -16.74 2.06 -4.59
N ASP A 108 -15.91 1.32 -5.33
CA ASP A 108 -16.37 0.14 -6.06
C ASP A 108 -16.86 -0.94 -5.09
N LEU A 109 -16.12 -1.20 -4.01
CA LEU A 109 -16.51 -2.20 -3.00
C LEU A 109 -17.82 -1.85 -2.30
N VAL A 110 -18.03 -0.60 -1.96
CA VAL A 110 -19.28 -0.15 -1.32
C VAL A 110 -20.46 -0.18 -2.29
N LYS A 111 -20.28 0.30 -3.51
CA LYS A 111 -21.36 0.40 -4.51
C LYS A 111 -21.68 -0.92 -5.20
N HIS A 112 -20.68 -1.72 -5.47
CA HIS A 112 -20.77 -2.91 -6.34
C HIS A 112 -20.30 -4.20 -5.68
N ARG A 113 -19.85 -4.16 -4.45
CA ARG A 113 -19.29 -5.29 -3.67
C ARG A 113 -17.94 -5.82 -4.19
N HIS A 114 -17.59 -5.53 -5.42
CA HIS A 114 -16.31 -5.89 -6.03
C HIS A 114 -15.70 -4.70 -6.75
N VAL A 115 -14.39 -4.70 -6.83
CA VAL A 115 -13.65 -3.73 -7.66
C VAL A 115 -14.00 -3.98 -9.12
N GLY A 116 -14.23 -2.92 -9.89
CA GLY A 116 -14.61 -3.01 -11.31
C GLY A 116 -13.61 -3.85 -12.11
N GLU A 117 -14.08 -4.93 -12.71
CA GLU A 117 -13.23 -5.89 -13.42
C GLU A 117 -12.53 -5.28 -14.63
N ASP A 118 -13.25 -4.47 -15.41
CA ASP A 118 -12.67 -3.76 -16.55
C ASP A 118 -11.54 -2.80 -16.13
N TRP A 119 -11.74 -2.12 -15.02
CA TRP A 119 -10.73 -1.22 -14.48
C TRP A 119 -9.48 -1.97 -14.01
N ILE A 120 -9.65 -3.08 -13.27
CA ILE A 120 -8.52 -3.94 -12.87
C ILE A 120 -7.80 -4.50 -14.09
N ALA A 121 -8.57 -4.98 -15.08
CA ALA A 121 -8.00 -5.50 -16.32
C ALA A 121 -7.13 -4.46 -17.06
N GLU A 122 -7.58 -3.21 -17.08
CA GLU A 122 -6.83 -2.10 -17.68
C GLU A 122 -5.54 -1.82 -16.90
N GLN A 123 -5.62 -1.73 -15.57
CA GLN A 123 -4.44 -1.48 -14.71
C GLN A 123 -3.40 -2.60 -14.85
N VAL A 124 -3.84 -3.84 -14.82
CA VAL A 124 -2.96 -5.01 -14.96
C VAL A 124 -2.34 -5.08 -16.36
N ARG A 125 -3.13 -4.84 -17.39
CA ARG A 125 -2.64 -4.81 -18.78
C ARG A 125 -1.56 -3.75 -18.99
N PHE A 126 -1.67 -2.60 -18.35
CA PHE A 126 -0.67 -1.54 -18.43
C PHE A 126 0.70 -1.99 -17.90
N CYS A 127 0.72 -2.90 -16.92
CA CYS A 127 1.95 -3.47 -16.38
C CYS A 127 2.50 -4.63 -17.24
N ASP A 128 1.69 -5.25 -18.08
CA ASP A 128 2.02 -6.47 -18.84
C ASP A 128 2.89 -6.17 -20.06
N ASN A 129 4.09 -5.68 -19.83
CA ASN A 129 5.08 -5.40 -20.85
C ASN A 129 6.49 -5.55 -20.25
N ALA A 130 7.20 -6.61 -20.67
CA ALA A 130 8.54 -6.94 -20.21
C ALA A 130 9.65 -6.25 -21.01
N SER A 131 9.33 -5.32 -21.90
CA SER A 131 10.31 -4.52 -22.63
C SER A 131 10.62 -3.21 -21.89
N GLY A 132 11.78 -2.63 -22.16
CA GLY A 132 12.18 -1.35 -21.60
C GLY A 132 13.49 -1.41 -20.83
N ASP A 133 13.89 -0.26 -20.29
CA ASP A 133 15.08 -0.13 -19.46
C ASP A 133 14.81 -0.53 -17.99
N ILE A 134 15.88 -0.47 -17.18
CA ILE A 134 15.83 -0.83 -15.76
C ILE A 134 14.79 0.00 -15.00
N ASP A 135 14.72 1.30 -15.24
CA ASP A 135 13.79 2.19 -14.55
C ASP A 135 12.33 1.91 -14.93
N THR A 136 12.09 1.68 -16.23
CA THR A 136 10.76 1.31 -16.74
C THR A 136 10.26 0.01 -16.14
N LEU A 137 11.12 -1.03 -16.13
CA LEU A 137 10.77 -2.33 -15.56
C LEU A 137 10.56 -2.24 -14.05
N SER A 138 11.40 -1.50 -13.33
CA SER A 138 11.26 -1.27 -11.90
C SER A 138 9.94 -0.58 -11.56
N ASN A 139 9.52 0.41 -12.35
CA ASN A 139 8.25 1.09 -12.16
C ASN A 139 7.06 0.17 -12.41
N ARG A 140 7.10 -0.67 -13.43
CA ARG A 140 6.03 -1.65 -13.69
C ARG A 140 5.92 -2.69 -12.59
N ILE A 141 7.05 -3.13 -12.02
CA ILE A 141 7.07 -4.04 -10.87
C ILE A 141 6.37 -3.39 -9.67
N ARG A 142 6.66 -2.13 -9.37
CA ARG A 142 5.96 -1.39 -8.30
C ARG A 142 4.46 -1.32 -8.55
N GLN A 143 4.05 -1.05 -9.76
CA GLN A 143 2.64 -0.99 -10.13
C GLN A 143 1.95 -2.34 -10.01
N ILE A 144 2.52 -3.42 -10.54
CA ILE A 144 1.90 -4.74 -10.46
C ILE A 144 1.76 -5.23 -9.01
N ARG A 145 2.66 -4.87 -8.12
CA ARG A 145 2.58 -5.21 -6.69
C ARG A 145 1.32 -4.65 -6.04
N THR A 146 0.88 -3.47 -6.42
CA THR A 146 -0.41 -2.92 -5.96
C THR A 146 -1.56 -3.85 -6.32
N TRP A 147 -1.60 -4.31 -7.55
CA TRP A 147 -2.68 -5.18 -8.03
C TRP A 147 -2.57 -6.61 -7.51
N THR A 148 -1.37 -7.10 -7.28
CA THR A 148 -1.15 -8.37 -6.57
C THR A 148 -1.71 -8.30 -5.15
N PHE A 149 -1.47 -7.21 -4.45
CA PHE A 149 -2.05 -6.99 -3.12
C PHE A 149 -3.58 -7.01 -3.16
N VAL A 150 -4.19 -6.28 -4.08
CA VAL A 150 -5.65 -6.22 -4.25
C VAL A 150 -6.22 -7.60 -4.58
N ALA A 151 -5.57 -8.36 -5.47
CA ALA A 151 -6.00 -9.70 -5.86
C ALA A 151 -5.95 -10.71 -4.70
N ASN A 152 -5.09 -10.49 -3.73
CA ASN A 152 -4.95 -11.35 -2.55
C ASN A 152 -5.86 -10.95 -1.38
N ARG A 153 -6.61 -9.85 -1.50
CA ARG A 153 -7.61 -9.47 -0.50
C ARG A 153 -8.87 -10.29 -0.67
N LYS A 154 -9.42 -10.71 0.47
CA LYS A 154 -10.63 -11.55 0.49
C LYS A 154 -11.85 -10.77 -0.03
N ASN A 155 -12.51 -11.30 -1.01
CA ASN A 155 -13.77 -10.79 -1.57
C ASN A 155 -13.68 -9.40 -2.25
N TRP A 156 -12.50 -8.92 -2.60
CA TRP A 156 -12.38 -7.66 -3.32
C TRP A 156 -12.61 -7.82 -4.82
N LEU A 157 -12.13 -8.91 -5.42
CA LEU A 157 -12.33 -9.20 -6.84
C LEU A 157 -13.35 -10.33 -7.05
N ALA A 158 -14.09 -10.28 -8.14
CA ALA A 158 -15.09 -11.29 -8.47
C ALA A 158 -14.44 -12.64 -8.83
N ASP A 159 -13.29 -12.62 -9.48
CA ASP A 159 -12.49 -13.81 -9.82
C ASP A 159 -11.08 -13.72 -9.24
N PRO A 160 -10.92 -13.91 -7.93
CA PRO A 160 -9.62 -13.71 -7.29
C PRO A 160 -8.55 -14.69 -7.78
N SER A 161 -8.88 -15.93 -8.10
CA SER A 161 -7.91 -16.93 -8.56
C SER A 161 -7.29 -16.52 -9.88
N HIS A 162 -8.10 -16.06 -10.84
CA HIS A 162 -7.63 -15.56 -12.12
C HIS A 162 -6.62 -14.41 -11.94
N TRP A 163 -6.98 -13.42 -11.13
CA TRP A 163 -6.16 -12.22 -10.94
C TRP A 163 -4.90 -12.49 -10.13
N ARG A 164 -4.95 -13.38 -9.13
CA ARG A 164 -3.75 -13.80 -8.39
C ARG A 164 -2.73 -14.47 -9.29
N GLU A 165 -3.19 -15.37 -10.14
CA GLU A 165 -2.34 -16.07 -11.09
C GLU A 165 -1.76 -15.11 -12.12
N LYS A 166 -2.60 -14.26 -12.71
CA LYS A 166 -2.20 -13.30 -13.73
C LYS A 166 -1.21 -12.27 -13.21
N THR A 167 -1.47 -11.67 -12.05
CA THR A 167 -0.57 -10.66 -11.47
C THR A 167 0.77 -11.25 -11.07
N ARG A 168 0.78 -12.46 -10.53
CA ARG A 168 2.01 -13.19 -10.21
C ARG A 168 2.84 -13.47 -11.45
N ASP A 169 2.20 -13.97 -12.50
CA ASP A 169 2.86 -14.29 -13.77
C ASP A 169 3.50 -13.04 -14.39
N ILE A 170 2.79 -11.91 -14.39
CA ILE A 170 3.33 -10.63 -14.85
C ILE A 170 4.51 -10.17 -14.00
N GLU A 171 4.39 -10.23 -12.67
CA GLU A 171 5.47 -9.85 -11.76
C GLU A 171 6.73 -10.71 -12.00
N ASP A 172 6.57 -12.01 -12.16
CA ASP A 172 7.67 -12.93 -12.44
C ASP A 172 8.36 -12.59 -13.77
N ARG A 173 7.59 -12.34 -14.83
CA ARG A 173 8.15 -11.95 -16.13
C ARG A 173 8.87 -10.60 -16.08
N LEU A 174 8.34 -9.63 -15.36
CA LEU A 174 8.99 -8.33 -15.17
C LEU A 174 10.27 -8.47 -14.35
N SER A 175 10.26 -9.28 -13.31
CA SER A 175 11.43 -9.53 -12.46
C SER A 175 12.54 -10.24 -13.23
N ASP A 176 12.21 -11.22 -14.05
CA ASP A 176 13.15 -11.91 -14.93
C ASP A 176 13.78 -10.95 -15.95
N ALA A 177 12.97 -10.11 -16.59
CA ALA A 177 13.44 -9.09 -17.53
C ALA A 177 14.34 -8.05 -16.85
N LEU A 178 14.00 -7.61 -15.65
CA LEU A 178 14.82 -6.69 -14.87
C LEU A 178 16.16 -7.30 -14.50
N HIS A 179 16.14 -8.57 -14.04
CA HIS A 179 17.36 -9.31 -13.72
C HIS A 179 18.29 -9.44 -14.93
N GLU A 180 17.75 -9.76 -16.10
CA GLU A 180 18.51 -9.80 -17.35
C GLU A 180 19.14 -8.45 -17.69
N ARG A 181 18.40 -7.34 -17.57
CA ARG A 181 18.93 -5.99 -17.80
C ARG A 181 20.03 -5.61 -16.82
N LEU A 182 19.88 -5.95 -15.56
CA LEU A 182 20.89 -5.70 -14.52
C LEU A 182 22.17 -6.51 -14.79
N THR A 183 22.03 -7.78 -15.19
CA THR A 183 23.16 -8.63 -15.55
C THR A 183 23.90 -8.07 -16.76
N GLN A 184 23.20 -7.67 -17.80
CA GLN A 184 23.79 -7.06 -18.99
C GLN A 184 24.56 -5.78 -18.64
N ARG A 185 23.96 -4.90 -17.84
CA ARG A 185 24.63 -3.67 -17.38
C ARG A 185 25.92 -3.95 -16.60
N PHE A 186 25.91 -4.99 -15.78
CA PHE A 186 27.09 -5.41 -15.03
C PHE A 186 28.20 -5.93 -15.93
N VAL A 187 27.88 -6.73 -16.94
CA VAL A 187 28.84 -7.23 -17.95
C VAL A 187 29.43 -6.06 -18.76
N ASP A 188 28.61 -5.14 -19.24
CA ASP A 188 29.03 -3.97 -20.01
C ASP A 188 30.02 -3.08 -19.24
N ARG A 189 29.81 -2.91 -17.94
CA ARG A 189 30.73 -2.16 -17.08
C ARG A 189 32.08 -2.85 -16.87
N ARG A 190 32.15 -4.16 -16.96
CA ARG A 190 33.41 -4.93 -16.83
C ARG A 190 34.23 -4.93 -18.10
N THR A 191 33.60 -4.72 -19.24
CA THR A 191 34.25 -4.74 -20.57
C THR A 191 34.66 -3.35 -21.07
N SER A 192 34.23 -2.30 -20.41
CA SER A 192 34.63 -0.90 -20.65
C SER A 192 35.71 -0.47 -19.65
#